data_0de60989f4c8db2d064d5e8b078a3cbb
#
_entry.id   0de60989f4c8db2d064d5e8b078a3cbb
#
_cell.length_a   1.000
_cell.length_b   1.000
_cell.length_c   1.000
_cell.angle_alpha   90.00
_cell.angle_beta   90.00
_cell.angle_gamma   90.00
#
_symmetry.space_group_name_H-M   'P 1'
#
loop_
_entity.id
_entity.type
_entity.pdbx_description
1 polymer ?
#
loop_
_entity_poly.entity_id
_entity_poly.type
_entity_poly.pdbx_seq_one_letter_code
_entity_poly.pdbx_strand_id
1 'polypeptide(L)'
;MPPTLSRPKYARRTAVTTSIVTTALAATAVLAIGPAGVGSSAAPDGAASDVVAATEIRSVAYQQAVARAATTKPKVTVIGTGGTISGVATSRSSFTDYRSGQISIQSMVGQLQPEIGQVADVTTVQFGNKGSGGYTIAEFHALTLAVEKALADSDAVVVTTGTDTMEEFAYWLDLTVRSRKPVVTTGAMRPWAAVTPDGPQVIGADGPANLYNAIVLAASQTTYCYGTVLMLNDEFHAARDVTKTSTTRMDTFQTRELGVLGWIDGSIIKVGRAPARVADCDQKNDWYTPFDLSKIPAGSLPRVEVVYNYQQAGGEAITAFADAGVKGIVTAGTGAGGISSAQSAARTAAAAKGVVFVSTSRVGAGSVSGGSSTQPIIAGDDLLPQKARILLLLSLAAAPGDVPKIRELVTTLGNPEWNTLPPGKPQN
;
A
#
# COMPACT_ATOMS: atom_id res chain seq x y z
N MET A 1 -35.32 -38.83 29.86
CA MET A 1 -34.07 -39.06 30.59
C MET A 1 -32.93 -39.08 29.57
N PRO A 2 -32.08 -38.11 29.54
CA PRO A 2 -30.85 -38.16 28.73
C PRO A 2 -29.68 -38.64 29.61
N PRO A 3 -28.64 -39.25 29.03
CA PRO A 3 -27.52 -39.82 29.78
C PRO A 3 -26.50 -38.75 30.15
N THR A 4 -25.98 -38.88 31.36
CA THR A 4 -24.92 -38.08 31.98
C THR A 4 -23.55 -38.41 31.40
N LEU A 5 -22.83 -37.41 30.91
CA LEU A 5 -21.42 -37.50 30.52
C LEU A 5 -20.51 -37.11 31.69
N SER A 6 -19.64 -38.03 32.07
CA SER A 6 -18.63 -37.89 33.13
C SER A 6 -17.44 -37.03 32.70
N ARG A 7 -16.99 -36.15 33.60
CA ARG A 7 -15.76 -35.31 33.44
C ARG A 7 -14.49 -36.13 33.75
N PRO A 8 -13.39 -35.97 33.04
CA PRO A 8 -12.12 -36.54 33.44
C PRO A 8 -11.40 -35.64 34.50
N LYS A 9 -10.83 -36.30 35.50
CA LYS A 9 -10.05 -35.72 36.60
C LYS A 9 -8.65 -35.33 36.09
N TYR A 10 -8.28 -34.07 36.25
CA TYR A 10 -6.91 -33.61 36.05
C TYR A 10 -6.08 -33.88 37.31
N ALA A 11 -4.98 -34.63 37.13
CA ALA A 11 -4.00 -34.90 38.15
C ALA A 11 -3.06 -33.69 38.33
N ARG A 12 -2.86 -33.29 39.58
CA ARG A 12 -1.85 -32.31 40.01
C ARG A 12 -0.43 -32.85 39.71
N ARG A 13 0.40 -32.06 39.07
CA ARG A 13 1.85 -32.25 39.05
C ARG A 13 2.55 -31.14 39.80
N THR A 14 3.43 -31.60 40.68
CA THR A 14 4.29 -30.97 41.65
C THR A 14 5.25 -29.94 41.03
N ALA A 15 5.42 -28.85 41.76
CA ALA A 15 6.47 -27.84 41.48
C ALA A 15 7.84 -28.45 41.85
N VAL A 16 8.81 -28.25 40.93
CA VAL A 16 10.21 -28.43 41.20
C VAL A 16 10.91 -27.06 41.14
N THR A 17 11.33 -26.63 42.29
CA THR A 17 12.20 -25.45 42.50
C THR A 17 13.62 -25.84 42.09
N THR A 18 14.23 -25.09 41.19
CA THR A 18 15.69 -25.19 40.97
C THR A 18 16.31 -23.81 41.01
N SER A 19 17.35 -23.78 41.84
CA SER A 19 18.05 -22.62 42.34
C SER A 19 18.88 -21.89 41.28
N ILE A 20 18.99 -20.58 41.51
CA ILE A 20 19.90 -19.62 40.90
C ILE A 20 21.35 -19.97 41.28
N VAL A 21 22.24 -20.08 40.30
CA VAL A 21 23.67 -19.97 40.53
C VAL A 21 24.20 -18.79 39.72
N THR A 22 24.54 -17.77 40.44
CA THR A 22 25.32 -16.60 40.01
C THR A 22 26.78 -16.98 39.91
N THR A 23 27.46 -16.74 38.80
CA THR A 23 28.91 -16.67 38.79
C THR A 23 29.35 -15.46 37.95
N ALA A 24 30.10 -14.63 38.60
CA ALA A 24 30.67 -13.40 38.11
C ALA A 24 32.12 -13.61 37.64
N LEU A 25 32.55 -12.69 36.78
CA LEU A 25 33.91 -12.24 36.47
C LEU A 25 34.98 -13.22 36.00
N ALA A 26 35.58 -12.91 34.87
CA ALA A 26 37.05 -12.62 34.86
C ALA A 26 37.41 -11.87 33.56
N ALA A 27 38.29 -10.95 33.72
CA ALA A 27 38.81 -9.94 32.83
C ALA A 27 40.00 -10.43 31.99
N THR A 28 40.20 -9.72 30.87
CA THR A 28 41.48 -9.36 30.23
C THR A 28 42.52 -10.41 29.85
N ALA A 29 42.80 -10.47 28.55
CA ALA A 29 44.18 -10.58 28.07
C ALA A 29 44.30 -9.93 26.68
N VAL A 30 45.01 -8.80 26.63
CA VAL A 30 45.54 -8.18 25.42
C VAL A 30 46.77 -8.99 24.99
N LEU A 31 46.73 -9.54 23.78
CA LEU A 31 47.94 -10.03 23.11
C LEU A 31 48.21 -9.16 21.90
N ALA A 32 49.22 -8.34 22.01
CA ALA A 32 49.83 -7.64 20.89
C ALA A 32 50.70 -8.63 20.10
N ILE A 33 50.38 -8.79 18.81
CA ILE A 33 51.30 -9.42 17.85
C ILE A 33 51.62 -8.39 16.78
N GLY A 34 52.87 -8.07 16.64
CA GLY A 34 53.42 -7.07 15.72
C GLY A 34 53.41 -7.51 14.26
N PRO A 35 53.81 -6.63 13.34
CA PRO A 35 53.45 -6.70 11.94
C PRO A 35 54.38 -7.62 11.14
N ALA A 36 53.80 -8.58 10.45
CA ALA A 36 54.46 -9.24 9.32
C ALA A 36 53.96 -8.58 8.04
N GLY A 37 54.87 -7.97 7.30
CA GLY A 37 54.62 -7.33 6.04
C GLY A 37 54.13 -8.32 4.97
N VAL A 38 53.05 -7.97 4.30
CA VAL A 38 52.63 -8.60 3.03
C VAL A 38 52.39 -7.47 2.02
N GLY A 39 52.98 -7.67 0.86
CA GLY A 39 53.15 -6.68 -0.19
C GLY A 39 51.86 -6.03 -0.66
N SER A 40 51.96 -4.75 -0.88
CA SER A 40 51.02 -3.89 -1.58
C SER A 40 50.88 -4.37 -3.03
N SER A 41 49.72 -4.95 -3.38
CA SER A 41 49.21 -4.90 -4.72
C SER A 41 48.18 -3.78 -4.77
N ALA A 42 48.50 -2.72 -5.47
CA ALA A 42 47.57 -1.61 -5.74
C ALA A 42 46.34 -2.14 -6.45
N ALA A 43 45.18 -2.05 -5.79
CA ALA A 43 43.88 -2.14 -6.46
C ALA A 43 43.65 -0.83 -7.22
N PRO A 44 42.99 -0.88 -8.39
CA PRO A 44 42.75 0.34 -9.15
C PRO A 44 41.79 1.26 -8.39
N ASP A 45 42.23 2.50 -8.20
CA ASP A 45 41.42 3.60 -7.73
C ASP A 45 40.22 3.79 -8.67
N GLY A 46 39.02 3.52 -8.20
CA GLY A 46 37.81 3.73 -8.98
C GLY A 46 36.50 3.17 -8.39
N ALA A 47 36.58 2.33 -7.33
CA ALA A 47 35.38 1.65 -6.86
C ALA A 47 34.88 2.10 -5.45
N ALA A 48 35.54 3.06 -4.82
CA ALA A 48 35.19 3.46 -3.43
C ALA A 48 34.31 4.72 -3.33
N SER A 49 34.03 5.42 -4.44
CA SER A 49 33.23 6.66 -4.41
C SER A 49 31.73 6.48 -4.63
N ASP A 50 31.29 5.32 -5.08
CA ASP A 50 29.87 5.14 -5.47
C ASP A 50 28.96 4.56 -4.35
N VAL A 51 29.50 4.14 -3.23
CA VAL A 51 28.71 3.53 -2.13
C VAL A 51 28.28 4.56 -1.07
N VAL A 52 28.85 5.76 -1.05
CA VAL A 52 28.50 6.79 -0.04
C VAL A 52 27.31 7.67 -0.49
N ALA A 53 26.88 7.60 -1.74
CA ALA A 53 25.85 8.49 -2.28
C ALA A 53 24.40 8.12 -1.96
N ALA A 54 24.13 6.97 -1.37
CA ALA A 54 22.76 6.52 -1.10
C ALA A 54 22.08 7.23 0.09
N THR A 55 22.81 7.98 0.90
CA THR A 55 22.28 8.64 2.10
C THR A 55 21.96 10.13 1.91
N GLU A 56 22.32 10.73 0.81
CA GLU A 56 22.21 12.19 0.60
C GLU A 56 21.32 12.65 -0.57
N ILE A 57 20.60 11.77 -1.25
CA ILE A 57 19.67 12.20 -2.30
C ILE A 57 18.31 12.57 -1.67
N ARG A 58 18.33 13.57 -0.80
CA ARG A 58 17.10 14.30 -0.47
C ARG A 58 17.03 15.49 -1.42
N SER A 59 16.04 15.48 -2.30
CA SER A 59 15.83 16.59 -3.24
C SER A 59 15.68 17.93 -2.49
N VAL A 60 16.04 19.02 -3.11
CA VAL A 60 15.88 20.36 -2.54
C VAL A 60 14.40 20.62 -2.22
N ALA A 61 13.48 20.20 -3.10
CA ALA A 61 12.05 20.35 -2.87
C ALA A 61 11.57 19.61 -1.63
N TYR A 62 12.06 18.39 -1.38
CA TYR A 62 11.75 17.63 -0.16
C TYR A 62 12.26 18.35 1.09
N GLN A 63 13.53 18.79 1.08
CA GLN A 63 14.12 19.49 2.23
C GLN A 63 13.38 20.79 2.55
N GLN A 64 13.01 21.56 1.52
CA GLN A 64 12.22 22.78 1.68
C GLN A 64 10.83 22.51 2.23
N ALA A 65 10.15 21.44 1.78
CA ALA A 65 8.81 21.08 2.28
C ALA A 65 8.85 20.72 3.78
N VAL A 66 9.80 19.89 4.20
CA VAL A 66 9.98 19.51 5.62
C VAL A 66 10.38 20.71 6.48
N ALA A 67 11.30 21.57 6.01
CA ALA A 67 11.71 22.76 6.75
C ALA A 67 10.55 23.76 6.92
N ARG A 68 9.72 23.93 5.90
CA ARG A 68 8.52 24.77 5.98
C ARG A 68 7.53 24.22 6.99
N ALA A 69 7.25 22.93 6.99
CA ALA A 69 6.35 22.30 7.94
C ALA A 69 6.80 22.47 9.41
N ALA A 70 8.10 22.56 9.65
CA ALA A 70 8.66 22.81 10.98
C ALA A 70 8.46 24.26 11.48
N THR A 71 8.17 25.21 10.58
CA THR A 71 8.07 26.65 10.93
C THR A 71 6.66 27.22 10.76
N THR A 72 5.79 26.55 10.01
CA THR A 72 4.41 27.00 9.76
C THR A 72 3.46 25.85 10.04
N LYS A 73 2.29 26.15 10.61
CA LYS A 73 1.26 25.15 10.82
C LYS A 73 0.68 24.70 9.49
N PRO A 74 0.85 23.42 9.09
CA PRO A 74 0.41 22.94 7.78
C PRO A 74 -1.11 22.87 7.68
N LYS A 75 -1.61 23.06 6.48
CA LYS A 75 -3.02 22.82 6.14
C LYS A 75 -3.19 21.38 5.67
N VAL A 76 -4.07 20.63 6.31
CA VAL A 76 -4.39 19.25 5.93
C VAL A 76 -5.88 19.12 5.64
N THR A 77 -6.23 18.60 4.45
CA THR A 77 -7.62 18.23 4.17
C THR A 77 -7.81 16.73 4.44
N VAL A 78 -8.82 16.39 5.27
CA VAL A 78 -9.21 15.01 5.54
C VAL A 78 -10.46 14.67 4.77
N ILE A 79 -10.37 13.68 3.86
CA ILE A 79 -11.47 13.23 3.00
C ILE A 79 -12.00 11.91 3.55
N GLY A 80 -13.27 11.90 4.00
CA GLY A 80 -13.96 10.72 4.51
C GLY A 80 -14.69 9.95 3.42
N THR A 81 -14.44 8.65 3.29
CA THR A 81 -15.17 7.77 2.38
C THR A 81 -16.04 6.74 3.09
N GLY A 82 -15.98 6.66 4.41
CA GLY A 82 -16.69 5.66 5.20
C GLY A 82 -15.78 4.55 5.75
N GLY A 83 -16.25 3.33 5.70
CA GLY A 83 -15.52 2.15 6.20
C GLY A 83 -15.70 1.91 7.70
N THR A 84 -14.95 0.95 8.21
CA THR A 84 -14.95 0.54 9.62
C THR A 84 -14.55 1.67 10.56
N ILE A 85 -13.62 2.53 10.15
CA ILE A 85 -13.17 3.68 10.94
C ILE A 85 -14.33 4.60 11.34
N SER A 86 -15.34 4.75 10.48
CA SER A 86 -16.55 5.52 10.74
C SER A 86 -17.73 4.62 11.15
N GLY A 87 -17.44 3.42 11.65
CA GLY A 87 -18.42 2.41 11.99
C GLY A 87 -18.98 2.56 13.39
N VAL A 88 -20.25 2.10 13.54
CA VAL A 88 -20.95 1.99 14.83
C VAL A 88 -21.30 0.53 15.08
N ALA A 89 -20.71 -0.04 16.11
CA ALA A 89 -20.94 -1.42 16.54
C ALA A 89 -22.20 -1.56 17.38
N THR A 90 -22.75 -2.76 17.49
CA THR A 90 -23.91 -3.08 18.32
C THR A 90 -23.60 -2.99 19.82
N SER A 91 -22.33 -3.22 20.21
CA SER A 91 -21.85 -3.06 21.59
C SER A 91 -20.36 -2.72 21.61
N ARG A 92 -19.84 -2.30 22.77
CA ARG A 92 -18.42 -1.97 22.95
C ARG A 92 -17.46 -3.15 22.72
N SER A 93 -17.93 -4.39 22.84
CA SER A 93 -17.15 -5.60 22.61
C SER A 93 -17.44 -6.27 21.26
N SER A 94 -18.26 -5.65 20.41
CA SER A 94 -18.57 -6.14 19.07
C SER A 94 -17.57 -5.55 18.05
N PHE A 95 -16.66 -6.37 17.57
CA PHE A 95 -15.60 -5.93 16.65
C PHE A 95 -15.94 -6.14 15.16
N THR A 96 -16.85 -7.08 14.90
CA THR A 96 -17.20 -7.51 13.53
C THR A 96 -18.66 -7.29 13.16
N ASP A 97 -19.54 -7.06 14.15
CA ASP A 97 -20.94 -6.72 13.93
C ASP A 97 -21.15 -5.21 14.12
N TYR A 98 -21.10 -4.48 13.03
CA TYR A 98 -21.22 -3.03 13.00
C TYR A 98 -21.77 -2.53 11.66
N ARG A 99 -22.26 -1.30 11.64
CA ARG A 99 -22.62 -0.57 10.43
C ARG A 99 -21.50 0.40 10.09
N SER A 100 -20.88 0.23 8.91
CA SER A 100 -19.85 1.15 8.42
C SER A 100 -20.46 2.49 7.96
N GLY A 101 -19.64 3.56 7.92
CA GLY A 101 -20.05 4.84 7.35
C GLY A 101 -21.09 5.62 8.16
N GLN A 102 -21.21 5.38 9.45
CA GLN A 102 -22.23 6.02 10.31
C GLN A 102 -21.78 7.35 10.93
N ILE A 103 -20.47 7.55 11.06
CA ILE A 103 -19.88 8.75 11.67
C ILE A 103 -19.26 9.60 10.58
N SER A 104 -19.59 10.89 10.55
CA SER A 104 -19.01 11.83 9.58
C SER A 104 -17.53 12.06 9.87
N ILE A 105 -16.75 12.37 8.83
CA ILE A 105 -15.34 12.73 9.01
C ILE A 105 -15.18 13.97 9.88
N GLN A 106 -16.10 14.93 9.78
CA GLN A 106 -16.10 16.12 10.63
C GLN A 106 -16.25 15.76 12.11
N SER A 107 -17.16 14.83 12.46
CA SER A 107 -17.34 14.36 13.83
C SER A 107 -16.09 13.65 14.34
N MET A 108 -15.48 12.76 13.54
CA MET A 108 -14.25 12.05 13.92
C MET A 108 -13.09 13.01 14.19
N VAL A 109 -12.85 13.98 13.31
CA VAL A 109 -11.83 15.04 13.49
C VAL A 109 -12.16 15.91 14.70
N GLY A 110 -13.43 16.24 14.91
CA GLY A 110 -13.89 17.00 16.07
C GLY A 110 -13.61 16.31 17.41
N GLN A 111 -13.74 14.99 17.47
CA GLN A 111 -13.44 14.19 18.66
C GLN A 111 -11.94 14.09 19.00
N LEU A 112 -11.07 14.44 18.06
CA LEU A 112 -9.61 14.47 18.26
C LEU A 112 -9.07 15.90 18.49
N GLN A 113 -9.94 16.84 18.83
CA GLN A 113 -9.53 18.16 19.27
C GLN A 113 -9.33 18.14 20.80
N PRO A 114 -8.37 18.90 21.36
CA PRO A 114 -7.54 19.89 20.67
C PRO A 114 -6.24 19.36 20.03
N GLU A 115 -5.96 18.05 20.12
CA GLU A 115 -4.67 17.45 19.77
C GLU A 115 -4.34 17.66 18.26
N ILE A 116 -5.30 17.41 17.39
CA ILE A 116 -5.13 17.66 15.94
C ILE A 116 -4.85 19.15 15.68
N GLY A 117 -5.57 20.03 16.38
CA GLY A 117 -5.40 21.47 16.26
C GLY A 117 -4.01 21.96 16.65
N GLN A 118 -3.22 21.22 17.40
CA GLN A 118 -1.83 21.54 17.70
C GLN A 118 -0.87 21.17 16.55
N VAL A 119 -1.27 20.20 15.72
CA VAL A 119 -0.44 19.65 14.64
C VAL A 119 -0.70 20.33 13.29
N ALA A 120 -1.96 20.53 12.93
CA ALA A 120 -2.36 21.04 11.63
C ALA A 120 -3.64 21.89 11.68
N ASP A 121 -3.79 22.78 10.68
CA ASP A 121 -5.09 23.38 10.35
C ASP A 121 -5.86 22.42 9.47
N VAL A 122 -6.86 21.74 10.05
CA VAL A 122 -7.59 20.67 9.38
C VAL A 122 -8.92 21.14 8.80
N THR A 123 -9.13 20.84 7.53
CA THR A 123 -10.43 20.92 6.87
C THR A 123 -10.94 19.52 6.55
N THR A 124 -12.26 19.34 6.47
CA THR A 124 -12.87 18.03 6.23
C THR A 124 -13.76 18.05 4.99
N VAL A 125 -13.75 16.95 4.24
CA VAL A 125 -14.61 16.72 3.08
C VAL A 125 -15.26 15.35 3.23
N GLN A 126 -16.59 15.27 3.30
CA GLN A 126 -17.30 14.00 3.26
C GLN A 126 -17.52 13.61 1.79
N PHE A 127 -16.68 12.72 1.27
CA PHE A 127 -16.79 12.21 -0.10
C PHE A 127 -17.83 11.08 -0.22
N GLY A 128 -17.91 10.22 0.78
CA GLY A 128 -18.84 9.10 0.83
C GLY A 128 -18.90 8.49 2.21
N ASN A 129 -19.76 7.47 2.37
CA ASN A 129 -19.98 6.78 3.64
C ASN A 129 -20.23 5.28 3.46
N LYS A 130 -19.60 4.66 2.50
CA LYS A 130 -19.75 3.24 2.17
C LYS A 130 -18.66 2.38 2.80
N GLY A 131 -18.88 1.05 2.85
CA GLY A 131 -17.77 0.09 2.94
C GLY A 131 -16.90 0.18 1.67
N SER A 132 -15.59 -0.07 1.81
CA SER A 132 -14.64 0.16 0.71
C SER A 132 -14.99 -0.62 -0.57
N GLY A 133 -15.46 -1.86 -0.47
CA GLY A 133 -15.89 -2.66 -1.62
C GLY A 133 -17.15 -2.15 -2.34
N GLY A 134 -17.83 -1.14 -1.81
CA GLY A 134 -19.01 -0.53 -2.42
C GLY A 134 -18.72 0.61 -3.40
N TYR A 135 -17.46 0.95 -3.66
CA TYR A 135 -17.05 2.00 -4.58
C TYR A 135 -16.83 1.47 -6.00
N THR A 136 -17.31 2.23 -6.98
CA THR A 136 -17.10 1.96 -8.40
C THR A 136 -15.83 2.62 -8.92
N ILE A 137 -15.33 2.19 -10.08
CA ILE A 137 -14.18 2.83 -10.75
C ILE A 137 -14.48 4.30 -11.12
N ALA A 138 -15.72 4.63 -11.46
CA ALA A 138 -16.12 6.02 -11.68
C ALA A 138 -16.02 6.87 -10.39
N GLU A 139 -16.33 6.29 -9.23
CA GLU A 139 -16.15 6.97 -7.95
C GLU A 139 -14.66 7.07 -7.56
N PHE A 140 -13.83 6.10 -7.92
CA PHE A 140 -12.37 6.21 -7.77
C PHE A 140 -11.81 7.37 -8.62
N HIS A 141 -12.28 7.51 -9.86
CA HIS A 141 -11.95 8.66 -10.70
C HIS A 141 -12.36 9.99 -10.03
N ALA A 142 -13.59 10.08 -9.54
CA ALA A 142 -14.08 11.28 -8.83
C ALA A 142 -13.29 11.56 -7.56
N LEU A 143 -12.84 10.51 -6.82
CA LEU A 143 -11.99 10.65 -5.63
C LEU A 143 -10.64 11.27 -5.99
N THR A 144 -10.00 10.84 -7.08
CA THR A 144 -8.74 11.47 -7.54
C THR A 144 -8.92 12.97 -7.75
N LEU A 145 -9.96 13.37 -8.48
CA LEU A 145 -10.22 14.80 -8.73
C LEU A 145 -10.51 15.58 -7.43
N ALA A 146 -11.18 14.95 -6.46
CA ALA A 146 -11.43 15.55 -5.16
C ALA A 146 -10.13 15.72 -4.35
N VAL A 147 -9.21 14.74 -4.40
CA VAL A 147 -7.89 14.80 -3.76
C VAL A 147 -7.03 15.89 -4.42
N GLU A 148 -6.98 15.96 -5.76
CA GLU A 148 -6.21 17.01 -6.46
C GLU A 148 -6.76 18.40 -6.17
N LYS A 149 -8.08 18.57 -6.13
CA LYS A 149 -8.71 19.82 -5.72
C LYS A 149 -8.35 20.22 -4.29
N ALA A 150 -8.37 19.28 -3.36
CA ALA A 150 -7.96 19.52 -1.97
C ALA A 150 -6.49 19.92 -1.86
N LEU A 151 -5.60 19.28 -2.64
CA LEU A 151 -4.16 19.59 -2.67
C LEU A 151 -3.86 20.98 -3.27
N ALA A 152 -4.76 21.57 -4.03
CA ALA A 152 -4.59 22.95 -4.50
C ALA A 152 -4.57 23.95 -3.33
N ASP A 153 -5.38 23.73 -2.30
CA ASP A 153 -5.56 24.63 -1.17
C ASP A 153 -4.90 24.14 0.13
N SER A 154 -4.41 22.89 0.16
CA SER A 154 -3.81 22.25 1.34
C SER A 154 -2.37 21.82 1.08
N ASP A 155 -1.59 21.68 2.15
CA ASP A 155 -0.21 21.16 2.10
C ASP A 155 -0.18 19.63 2.02
N ALA A 156 -1.25 18.94 2.45
CA ALA A 156 -1.38 17.49 2.39
C ALA A 156 -2.86 17.05 2.42
N VAL A 157 -3.12 15.80 2.04
CA VAL A 157 -4.44 15.16 2.12
C VAL A 157 -4.34 13.83 2.86
N VAL A 158 -5.32 13.59 3.75
CA VAL A 158 -5.59 12.28 4.35
C VAL A 158 -6.90 11.74 3.81
N VAL A 159 -6.94 10.49 3.37
CA VAL A 159 -8.16 9.82 2.91
C VAL A 159 -8.48 8.67 3.86
N THR A 160 -9.63 8.73 4.54
CA THR A 160 -10.09 7.61 5.36
C THR A 160 -11.00 6.69 4.55
N THR A 161 -10.79 5.36 4.64
CA THR A 161 -11.60 4.38 3.90
C THR A 161 -11.73 3.06 4.67
N GLY A 162 -12.61 2.17 4.19
CA GLY A 162 -12.69 0.81 4.71
C GLY A 162 -11.49 -0.03 4.31
N THR A 163 -11.07 -0.92 5.20
CA THR A 163 -9.82 -1.66 5.08
C THR A 163 -9.83 -2.78 4.04
N ASP A 164 -11.01 -3.27 3.59
CA ASP A 164 -11.09 -4.45 2.73
C ASP A 164 -10.46 -4.23 1.35
N THR A 165 -10.59 -3.03 0.79
CA THR A 165 -9.97 -2.65 -0.48
C THR A 165 -9.11 -1.38 -0.35
N MET A 166 -8.68 -1.00 0.88
CA MET A 166 -7.86 0.19 1.11
C MET A 166 -6.56 0.16 0.29
N GLU A 167 -5.93 -0.99 0.12
CA GLU A 167 -4.75 -1.16 -0.70
C GLU A 167 -5.00 -0.80 -2.18
N GLU A 168 -6.23 -1.03 -2.67
CA GLU A 168 -6.64 -0.64 -4.02
C GLU A 168 -6.90 0.87 -4.11
N PHE A 169 -7.55 1.48 -3.11
CA PHE A 169 -7.67 2.93 -3.00
C PHE A 169 -6.31 3.62 -2.99
N ALA A 170 -5.39 3.13 -2.14
CA ALA A 170 -4.06 3.69 -2.02
C ALA A 170 -3.29 3.62 -3.35
N TYR A 171 -3.28 2.46 -4.00
CA TYR A 171 -2.56 2.27 -5.25
C TYR A 171 -3.21 3.02 -6.42
N TRP A 172 -4.54 3.13 -6.46
CA TRP A 172 -5.24 3.97 -7.43
C TRP A 172 -4.81 5.43 -7.30
N LEU A 173 -4.83 5.99 -6.08
CA LEU A 173 -4.41 7.37 -5.84
C LEU A 173 -2.93 7.56 -6.14
N ASP A 174 -2.09 6.58 -5.84
CA ASP A 174 -0.66 6.60 -6.14
C ASP A 174 -0.38 6.72 -7.64
N LEU A 175 -1.17 6.04 -8.47
CA LEU A 175 -1.08 6.06 -9.92
C LEU A 175 -1.74 7.30 -10.56
N THR A 176 -2.64 7.99 -9.89
CA THR A 176 -3.51 8.99 -10.53
C THR A 176 -3.40 10.40 -9.96
N VAL A 177 -2.95 10.57 -8.71
CA VAL A 177 -2.75 11.90 -8.13
C VAL A 177 -1.42 12.48 -8.60
N ARG A 178 -1.48 13.63 -9.29
CA ARG A 178 -0.32 14.31 -9.88
C ARG A 178 0.19 15.43 -8.99
N SER A 179 0.63 15.07 -7.79
CA SER A 179 1.15 16.02 -6.80
C SER A 179 2.33 15.44 -6.02
N ARG A 180 3.29 16.29 -5.67
CA ARG A 180 4.41 15.95 -4.77
C ARG A 180 4.01 15.97 -3.29
N LYS A 181 2.90 16.66 -2.97
CA LYS A 181 2.41 16.81 -1.60
C LYS A 181 1.95 15.46 -1.03
N PRO A 182 2.10 15.24 0.28
CA PRO A 182 1.68 14.00 0.92
C PRO A 182 0.20 13.65 0.69
N VAL A 183 -0.04 12.40 0.31
CA VAL A 183 -1.36 11.77 0.32
C VAL A 183 -1.26 10.52 1.19
N VAL A 184 -2.02 10.50 2.28
CA VAL A 184 -2.01 9.41 3.26
C VAL A 184 -3.37 8.75 3.29
N THR A 185 -3.45 7.45 3.00
CA THR A 185 -4.66 6.66 3.20
C THR A 185 -4.63 6.01 4.57
N THR A 186 -5.76 5.96 5.26
CA THR A 186 -5.89 5.29 6.54
C THR A 186 -7.30 4.75 6.77
N GLY A 187 -7.46 3.94 7.81
CA GLY A 187 -8.72 3.32 8.21
C GLY A 187 -8.62 2.71 9.59
N ALA A 188 -9.53 1.76 9.90
CA ALA A 188 -9.50 1.06 11.17
C ALA A 188 -9.98 -0.38 11.01
N MET A 189 -9.44 -1.27 11.82
CA MET A 189 -9.86 -2.67 11.89
C MET A 189 -11.01 -2.88 12.89
N ARG A 190 -11.22 -1.91 13.80
CA ARG A 190 -12.34 -1.90 14.75
C ARG A 190 -13.20 -0.66 14.53
N PRO A 191 -14.54 -0.77 14.70
CA PRO A 191 -15.43 0.38 14.59
C PRO A 191 -15.12 1.41 15.66
N TRP A 192 -15.36 2.69 15.34
CA TRP A 192 -15.06 3.82 16.20
C TRP A 192 -15.89 3.84 17.48
N ALA A 193 -17.22 3.73 17.31
CA ALA A 193 -18.17 3.86 18.39
C ALA A 193 -19.10 2.65 18.51
N ALA A 194 -19.82 2.57 19.61
CA ALA A 194 -20.82 1.54 19.88
C ALA A 194 -22.17 2.18 20.17
N VAL A 195 -23.23 1.48 19.75
CA VAL A 195 -24.64 1.80 19.95
C VAL A 195 -25.11 2.98 19.10
N THR A 196 -24.46 4.15 19.22
CA THR A 196 -24.76 5.36 18.45
C THR A 196 -23.47 6.00 17.92
N PRO A 197 -23.56 6.89 16.92
CA PRO A 197 -22.39 7.63 16.41
C PRO A 197 -21.62 8.41 17.49
N ASP A 198 -22.33 8.96 18.48
CA ASP A 198 -21.76 9.68 19.62
C ASP A 198 -21.65 8.80 20.86
N GLY A 199 -21.82 7.50 20.70
CA GLY A 199 -21.75 6.51 21.78
C GLY A 199 -20.32 6.29 22.28
N PRO A 200 -20.17 5.42 23.31
CA PRO A 200 -18.86 5.12 23.86
C PRO A 200 -18.01 4.39 22.80
N GLN A 201 -16.70 4.60 22.84
CA GLN A 201 -15.76 3.92 21.95
C GLN A 201 -15.83 2.40 22.12
N VAL A 202 -15.67 1.66 21.02
CA VAL A 202 -15.42 0.22 21.03
C VAL A 202 -14.11 -0.06 21.77
N ILE A 203 -14.05 -1.16 22.50
CA ILE A 203 -12.87 -1.53 23.28
C ILE A 203 -11.67 -1.71 22.35
N GLY A 204 -10.62 -0.90 22.55
CA GLY A 204 -9.43 -0.92 21.71
C GLY A 204 -9.69 -0.53 20.25
N ALA A 205 -10.61 0.41 20.00
CA ALA A 205 -10.78 1.02 18.69
C ALA A 205 -9.47 1.68 18.24
N ASP A 206 -8.97 1.26 17.08
CA ASP A 206 -7.70 1.74 16.51
C ASP A 206 -7.88 3.00 15.64
N GLY A 207 -9.11 3.31 15.25
CA GLY A 207 -9.43 4.44 14.37
C GLY A 207 -8.94 5.80 14.85
N PRO A 208 -9.13 6.18 16.15
CA PRO A 208 -8.64 7.45 16.68
C PRO A 208 -7.13 7.63 16.54
N ALA A 209 -6.34 6.62 16.91
CA ALA A 209 -4.88 6.65 16.78
C ALA A 209 -4.44 6.68 15.32
N ASN A 210 -5.05 5.85 14.46
CA ASN A 210 -4.72 5.80 13.04
C ASN A 210 -5.03 7.13 12.34
N LEU A 211 -6.17 7.77 12.62
CA LEU A 211 -6.52 9.08 12.05
C LEU A 211 -5.58 10.17 12.53
N TYR A 212 -5.29 10.22 13.84
CA TYR A 212 -4.35 11.17 14.41
C TYR A 212 -2.97 11.05 13.77
N ASN A 213 -2.41 9.84 13.76
CA ASN A 213 -1.09 9.57 13.20
C ASN A 213 -1.01 9.81 11.68
N ALA A 214 -2.08 9.53 10.93
CA ALA A 214 -2.15 9.88 9.51
C ALA A 214 -2.08 11.40 9.28
N ILE A 215 -2.74 12.20 10.13
CA ILE A 215 -2.68 13.66 10.08
C ILE A 215 -1.29 14.16 10.48
N VAL A 216 -0.68 13.60 11.54
CA VAL A 216 0.70 13.91 11.95
C VAL A 216 1.69 13.64 10.83
N LEU A 217 1.59 12.47 10.20
CA LEU A 217 2.45 12.08 9.07
C LEU A 217 2.28 13.03 7.88
N ALA A 218 1.04 13.33 7.50
CA ALA A 218 0.72 14.22 6.39
C ALA A 218 1.24 15.65 6.64
N ALA A 219 0.99 16.18 7.84
CA ALA A 219 1.40 17.52 8.27
C ALA A 219 2.92 17.67 8.29
N SER A 220 3.66 16.65 8.70
CA SER A 220 5.12 16.69 8.79
C SER A 220 5.84 16.90 7.46
N GLN A 221 5.17 16.69 6.33
CA GLN A 221 5.74 16.65 4.99
C GLN A 221 6.82 15.57 4.77
N THR A 222 6.98 14.65 5.72
CA THR A 222 7.99 13.58 5.65
C THR A 222 7.78 12.68 4.43
N THR A 223 6.54 12.55 3.96
CA THR A 223 6.20 11.76 2.76
C THR A 223 6.02 12.61 1.49
N TYR A 224 6.61 13.82 1.46
CA TYR A 224 6.67 14.64 0.25
C TYR A 224 7.43 13.90 -0.85
N CYS A 225 6.89 13.83 -2.06
CA CYS A 225 7.39 13.02 -3.18
C CYS A 225 7.35 11.49 -2.98
N TYR A 226 6.71 10.97 -1.94
CA TYR A 226 6.58 9.51 -1.78
C TYR A 226 5.47 8.90 -2.64
N GLY A 227 4.60 9.73 -3.24
CA GLY A 227 3.32 9.30 -3.77
C GLY A 227 2.32 9.08 -2.65
N THR A 228 1.35 8.21 -2.87
CA THR A 228 0.39 7.85 -1.82
C THR A 228 0.99 6.79 -0.90
N VAL A 229 0.86 7.02 0.41
CA VAL A 229 1.23 6.05 1.44
C VAL A 229 -0.01 5.55 2.16
N LEU A 230 0.04 4.32 2.65
CA LEU A 230 -0.98 3.75 3.55
C LEU A 230 -0.40 3.73 4.96
N MET A 231 -1.10 4.35 5.90
CA MET A 231 -0.74 4.42 7.32
C MET A 231 -1.79 3.72 8.16
N LEU A 232 -1.40 2.75 8.95
CA LEU A 232 -2.26 2.06 9.90
C LEU A 232 -1.40 1.33 10.94
N ASN A 233 -1.84 1.29 12.19
CA ASN A 233 -1.16 0.59 13.28
C ASN A 233 0.31 1.05 13.46
N ASP A 234 0.49 2.39 13.48
CA ASP A 234 1.76 3.08 13.66
C ASP A 234 2.82 2.87 12.54
N GLU A 235 2.49 2.12 11.50
CA GLU A 235 3.36 1.89 10.35
C GLU A 235 2.83 2.60 9.09
N PHE A 236 3.75 3.09 8.24
CA PHE A 236 3.37 3.60 6.93
C PHE A 236 4.13 2.90 5.81
N HIS A 237 3.42 2.64 4.72
CA HIS A 237 3.82 1.76 3.63
C HIS A 237 3.65 2.45 2.28
N ALA A 238 4.44 2.04 1.29
CA ALA A 238 4.19 2.41 -0.10
C ALA A 238 2.87 1.77 -0.59
N ALA A 239 2.03 2.56 -1.25
CA ALA A 239 0.73 2.09 -1.75
C ALA A 239 0.86 0.92 -2.72
N ARG A 240 1.94 0.88 -3.51
CA ARG A 240 2.21 -0.21 -4.44
C ARG A 240 2.41 -1.56 -3.73
N ASP A 241 3.10 -1.56 -2.59
CA ASP A 241 3.66 -2.78 -2.01
C ASP A 241 2.82 -3.35 -0.86
N VAL A 242 2.04 -2.50 -0.19
CA VAL A 242 1.25 -2.89 0.98
C VAL A 242 0.05 -3.76 0.60
N THR A 243 -0.27 -4.74 1.44
CA THR A 243 -1.48 -5.56 1.29
C THR A 243 -2.09 -5.93 2.64
N LYS A 244 -3.42 -6.13 2.64
CA LYS A 244 -4.16 -6.64 3.80
C LYS A 244 -3.89 -8.14 3.96
N THR A 245 -3.30 -8.54 5.09
CA THR A 245 -2.86 -9.93 5.34
C THR A 245 -3.72 -10.67 6.38
N SER A 246 -4.59 -9.96 7.09
CA SER A 246 -5.50 -10.54 8.07
C SER A 246 -6.90 -9.96 7.94
N THR A 247 -7.91 -10.75 8.21
CA THR A 247 -9.31 -10.31 8.16
C THR A 247 -9.71 -9.44 9.35
N THR A 248 -9.05 -9.58 10.52
CA THR A 248 -9.51 -8.97 11.79
C THR A 248 -8.43 -8.33 12.65
N ARG A 249 -7.14 -8.71 12.49
CA ARG A 249 -6.06 -8.17 13.32
C ARG A 249 -5.71 -6.73 12.91
N MET A 250 -5.28 -5.91 13.88
CA MET A 250 -4.93 -4.52 13.64
C MET A 250 -3.60 -4.39 12.86
N ASP A 251 -2.65 -5.29 13.07
CA ASP A 251 -1.37 -5.40 12.36
C ASP A 251 -1.51 -6.02 10.96
N THR A 252 -2.61 -5.75 10.28
CA THR A 252 -3.02 -6.47 9.07
C THR A 252 -2.35 -5.99 7.78
N PHE A 253 -1.97 -4.71 7.70
CA PHE A 253 -1.33 -4.19 6.50
C PHE A 253 0.18 -4.43 6.57
N GLN A 254 0.71 -5.13 5.58
CA GLN A 254 2.12 -5.50 5.54
C GLN A 254 2.69 -5.34 4.14
N THR A 255 3.95 -4.95 4.09
CA THR A 255 4.79 -4.99 2.89
C THR A 255 5.78 -6.13 3.07
N ARG A 256 5.57 -7.24 2.34
CA ARG A 256 6.23 -8.51 2.64
C ARG A 256 7.74 -8.51 2.39
N GLU A 257 8.18 -8.08 1.20
CA GLU A 257 9.58 -8.20 0.78
C GLU A 257 10.38 -6.93 1.05
N LEU A 258 9.77 -5.77 0.81
CA LEU A 258 10.46 -4.49 0.91
C LEU A 258 10.40 -3.87 2.32
N GLY A 259 9.48 -4.32 3.17
CA GLY A 259 9.23 -3.76 4.49
C GLY A 259 8.53 -2.39 4.45
N VAL A 260 8.31 -1.83 5.62
CA VAL A 260 7.68 -0.53 5.80
C VAL A 260 8.53 0.62 5.26
N LEU A 261 7.92 1.74 4.91
CA LEU A 261 8.66 2.99 4.68
C LEU A 261 9.15 3.59 5.99
N GLY A 262 8.38 3.41 7.06
CA GLY A 262 8.72 3.89 8.38
C GLY A 262 7.58 3.66 9.37
N TRP A 263 7.72 4.24 10.54
CA TRP A 263 6.79 4.09 11.66
C TRP A 263 6.73 5.36 12.53
N ILE A 264 5.73 5.42 13.41
CA ILE A 264 5.53 6.51 14.34
C ILE A 264 5.66 5.97 15.77
N ASP A 265 6.76 6.30 16.43
CA ASP A 265 7.02 5.96 17.83
C ASP A 265 6.52 7.09 18.74
N GLY A 266 5.32 6.96 19.27
CA GLY A 266 4.67 8.03 20.02
C GLY A 266 4.37 9.23 19.11
N SER A 267 5.15 10.31 19.23
CA SER A 267 5.06 11.49 18.35
C SER A 267 6.20 11.62 17.33
N ILE A 268 7.11 10.65 17.30
CA ILE A 268 8.34 10.72 16.48
C ILE A 268 8.16 9.89 15.24
N ILE A 269 8.19 10.54 14.07
CA ILE A 269 8.18 9.87 12.78
C ILE A 269 9.59 9.38 12.46
N LYS A 270 9.73 8.08 12.22
CA LYS A 270 10.97 7.43 11.82
C LYS A 270 10.84 6.89 10.40
N VAL A 271 11.70 7.34 9.52
CA VAL A 271 11.81 6.86 8.13
C VAL A 271 12.86 5.75 8.08
N GLY A 272 12.44 4.57 7.70
CA GLY A 272 13.33 3.42 7.48
C GLY A 272 13.90 3.40 6.07
N ARG A 273 13.07 3.72 5.07
CA ARG A 273 13.46 3.85 3.66
C ARG A 273 12.58 4.87 2.94
N ALA A 274 13.06 5.39 1.82
CA ALA A 274 12.29 6.24 0.92
C ALA A 274 12.05 5.52 -0.41
N PRO A 275 10.90 5.74 -1.08
CA PRO A 275 10.71 5.29 -2.45
C PRO A 275 11.74 5.89 -3.41
N ALA A 276 12.18 5.12 -4.42
CA ALA A 276 13.18 5.58 -5.40
C ALA A 276 12.78 6.87 -6.12
N ARG A 277 11.48 7.09 -6.35
CA ARG A 277 10.93 8.30 -6.98
C ARG A 277 11.30 9.60 -6.26
N VAL A 278 11.67 9.55 -4.99
CA VAL A 278 12.10 10.73 -4.23
C VAL A 278 13.37 11.36 -4.84
N ALA A 279 14.21 10.56 -5.48
CA ALA A 279 15.39 11.07 -6.20
C ALA A 279 15.01 11.99 -7.36
N ASP A 280 13.85 11.77 -7.98
CA ASP A 280 13.34 12.54 -9.13
C ASP A 280 12.44 13.72 -8.72
N CYS A 281 12.31 13.99 -7.43
CA CYS A 281 11.41 14.98 -6.86
C CYS A 281 11.61 16.40 -7.41
N ASP A 282 12.83 16.78 -7.77
CA ASP A 282 13.17 18.11 -8.31
C ASP A 282 12.96 18.23 -9.81
N GLN A 283 12.63 17.16 -10.52
CA GLN A 283 12.41 17.21 -11.95
C GLN A 283 11.19 18.09 -12.29
N LYS A 284 11.33 18.88 -13.35
CA LYS A 284 10.33 19.89 -13.74
C LYS A 284 9.07 19.33 -14.38
N ASN A 285 9.13 18.10 -14.91
CA ASN A 285 8.02 17.49 -15.63
C ASN A 285 6.96 16.95 -14.68
N ASP A 286 5.78 16.72 -15.24
CA ASP A 286 4.65 16.11 -14.57
C ASP A 286 5.13 14.90 -13.77
N TRP A 287 5.12 15.10 -12.47
CA TRP A 287 5.79 14.19 -11.59
C TRP A 287 5.17 12.80 -11.71
N TYR A 288 5.97 11.95 -12.36
CA TYR A 288 5.98 10.52 -12.30
C TYR A 288 4.75 9.73 -12.85
N THR A 289 3.52 10.21 -12.76
CA THR A 289 2.38 9.46 -13.31
C THR A 289 1.90 10.00 -14.65
N PRO A 290 1.72 9.13 -15.68
CA PRO A 290 1.14 9.53 -16.96
C PRO A 290 -0.39 9.57 -16.94
N PHE A 291 -1.05 9.12 -15.87
CA PHE A 291 -2.51 8.96 -15.79
C PHE A 291 -3.17 10.25 -15.31
N ASP A 292 -3.41 11.17 -16.24
CA ASP A 292 -4.10 12.44 -15.98
C ASP A 292 -5.61 12.26 -16.10
N LEU A 293 -6.31 12.04 -14.97
CA LEU A 293 -7.76 11.80 -14.96
C LEU A 293 -8.58 13.05 -15.31
N SER A 294 -7.99 14.24 -15.32
CA SER A 294 -8.67 15.42 -15.88
C SER A 294 -8.87 15.33 -17.39
N LYS A 295 -8.05 14.50 -18.07
CA LYS A 295 -8.09 14.24 -19.52
C LYS A 295 -8.68 12.89 -19.89
N ILE A 296 -8.79 11.97 -18.95
CA ILE A 296 -9.36 10.63 -19.15
C ILE A 296 -10.77 10.61 -18.50
N PRO A 297 -11.85 10.70 -19.27
CA PRO A 297 -13.21 10.69 -18.70
C PRO A 297 -13.52 9.37 -18.00
N ALA A 298 -14.26 9.41 -16.88
CA ALA A 298 -14.65 8.21 -16.14
C ALA A 298 -15.34 7.15 -17.01
N GLY A 299 -16.17 7.57 -17.97
CA GLY A 299 -16.88 6.68 -18.88
C GLY A 299 -16.00 6.00 -19.95
N SER A 300 -14.74 6.44 -20.12
CA SER A 300 -13.77 5.81 -21.03
C SER A 300 -12.90 4.76 -20.34
N LEU A 301 -12.99 4.62 -19.03
CA LEU A 301 -12.23 3.63 -18.27
C LEU A 301 -12.71 2.22 -18.62
N PRO A 302 -11.82 1.36 -19.15
CA PRO A 302 -12.24 0.05 -19.64
C PRO A 302 -12.48 -0.93 -18.48
N ARG A 303 -13.31 -1.92 -18.74
CA ARG A 303 -13.47 -3.04 -17.81
C ARG A 303 -12.29 -3.98 -17.88
N VAL A 304 -11.70 -4.29 -16.69
CA VAL A 304 -10.62 -5.26 -16.50
C VAL A 304 -11.02 -6.20 -15.35
N GLU A 305 -10.83 -7.50 -15.55
CA GLU A 305 -11.23 -8.53 -14.60
C GLU A 305 -10.03 -9.33 -14.10
N VAL A 306 -10.20 -10.02 -12.96
CA VAL A 306 -9.21 -10.95 -12.41
C VAL A 306 -9.76 -12.36 -12.48
N VAL A 307 -8.96 -13.28 -13.03
CA VAL A 307 -9.29 -14.72 -13.06
C VAL A 307 -8.32 -15.48 -12.18
N TYR A 308 -8.88 -16.19 -11.21
CA TYR A 308 -8.10 -16.96 -10.25
C TYR A 308 -7.79 -18.36 -10.77
N ASN A 309 -6.53 -18.81 -10.69
CA ASN A 309 -6.16 -20.17 -11.05
C ASN A 309 -6.08 -21.07 -9.82
N TYR A 310 -6.51 -22.31 -9.98
CA TYR A 310 -6.47 -23.38 -9.00
C TYR A 310 -6.34 -24.72 -9.72
N GLN A 311 -6.24 -25.82 -8.97
CA GLN A 311 -6.14 -27.15 -9.56
C GLN A 311 -7.33 -27.43 -10.48
N GLN A 312 -7.05 -27.75 -11.75
CA GLN A 312 -8.05 -28.04 -12.79
C GLN A 312 -9.02 -26.86 -13.07
N ALA A 313 -8.57 -25.61 -12.94
CA ALA A 313 -9.40 -24.44 -13.25
C ALA A 313 -9.82 -24.46 -14.74
N GLY A 314 -11.11 -24.22 -14.99
CA GLY A 314 -11.67 -24.12 -16.33
C GLY A 314 -11.32 -22.80 -17.04
N GLY A 315 -11.53 -22.75 -18.36
CA GLY A 315 -11.32 -21.55 -19.18
C GLY A 315 -12.57 -20.67 -19.35
N GLU A 316 -13.72 -21.11 -18.84
CA GLU A 316 -15.04 -20.53 -19.09
C GLU A 316 -15.12 -19.07 -18.64
N ALA A 317 -14.53 -18.71 -17.51
CA ALA A 317 -14.51 -17.34 -17.01
C ALA A 317 -13.77 -16.39 -17.97
N ILE A 318 -12.63 -16.79 -18.51
CA ILE A 318 -11.87 -16.02 -19.51
C ILE A 318 -12.71 -15.82 -20.78
N THR A 319 -13.32 -16.88 -21.27
CA THR A 319 -14.16 -16.85 -22.47
C THR A 319 -15.35 -15.92 -22.26
N ALA A 320 -16.07 -16.05 -21.14
CA ALA A 320 -17.24 -15.23 -20.82
C ALA A 320 -16.88 -13.74 -20.69
N PHE A 321 -15.75 -13.39 -20.08
CA PHE A 321 -15.28 -12.02 -19.99
C PHE A 321 -14.90 -11.45 -21.35
N ALA A 322 -14.21 -12.22 -22.18
CA ALA A 322 -13.85 -11.80 -23.54
C ALA A 322 -15.12 -11.55 -24.39
N ASP A 323 -16.10 -12.44 -24.32
CA ASP A 323 -17.37 -12.30 -25.06
C ASP A 323 -18.23 -11.14 -24.52
N ALA A 324 -18.11 -10.79 -23.23
CA ALA A 324 -18.71 -9.60 -22.62
C ALA A 324 -17.95 -8.29 -22.94
N GLY A 325 -16.92 -8.32 -23.79
CA GLY A 325 -16.19 -7.15 -24.28
C GLY A 325 -15.18 -6.55 -23.30
N VAL A 326 -14.75 -7.30 -22.28
CA VAL A 326 -13.68 -6.91 -21.35
C VAL A 326 -12.38 -6.63 -22.14
N LYS A 327 -11.68 -5.54 -21.82
CA LYS A 327 -10.47 -5.12 -22.56
C LYS A 327 -9.19 -5.67 -21.97
N GLY A 328 -9.20 -6.06 -20.68
CA GLY A 328 -8.06 -6.63 -20.02
C GLY A 328 -8.46 -7.72 -19.02
N ILE A 329 -7.60 -8.69 -18.85
CA ILE A 329 -7.76 -9.76 -17.85
C ILE A 329 -6.42 -9.95 -17.13
N VAL A 330 -6.45 -9.99 -15.81
CA VAL A 330 -5.32 -10.38 -14.97
C VAL A 330 -5.51 -11.83 -14.54
N THR A 331 -4.52 -12.66 -14.75
CA THR A 331 -4.52 -14.05 -14.26
C THR A 331 -3.79 -14.12 -12.92
N ALA A 332 -4.49 -14.47 -11.85
CA ALA A 332 -3.92 -14.79 -10.54
C ALA A 332 -3.44 -16.25 -10.53
N GLY A 333 -2.25 -16.47 -11.08
CA GLY A 333 -1.69 -17.79 -11.33
C GLY A 333 -1.15 -18.48 -10.07
N THR A 334 -0.74 -19.72 -10.21
CA THR A 334 -0.04 -20.52 -9.18
C THR A 334 1.48 -20.43 -9.38
N GLY A 335 2.25 -20.51 -8.29
CA GLY A 335 3.70 -20.39 -8.36
C GLY A 335 4.11 -19.11 -9.11
N ALA A 336 4.99 -19.22 -10.09
CA ALA A 336 5.46 -18.10 -10.91
C ALA A 336 4.46 -17.68 -12.03
N GLY A 337 3.16 -17.65 -11.71
CA GLY A 337 2.11 -17.18 -12.62
C GLY A 337 1.51 -18.28 -13.52
N GLY A 338 1.73 -19.56 -13.21
CA GLY A 338 1.18 -20.70 -13.97
C GLY A 338 -0.35 -20.74 -13.95
N ILE A 339 -0.96 -21.11 -15.09
CA ILE A 339 -2.41 -21.32 -15.23
C ILE A 339 -2.69 -22.69 -15.83
N SER A 340 -3.90 -23.21 -15.67
CA SER A 340 -4.31 -24.49 -16.22
C SER A 340 -4.26 -24.51 -17.77
N SER A 341 -4.21 -25.70 -18.37
CA SER A 341 -4.27 -25.85 -19.83
C SER A 341 -5.55 -25.26 -20.42
N ALA A 342 -6.70 -25.41 -19.73
CA ALA A 342 -7.97 -24.85 -20.15
C ALA A 342 -7.96 -23.31 -20.12
N GLN A 343 -7.43 -22.72 -19.05
CA GLN A 343 -7.25 -21.25 -18.97
C GLN A 343 -6.24 -20.76 -20.02
N SER A 344 -5.17 -21.51 -20.29
CA SER A 344 -4.18 -21.14 -21.29
C SER A 344 -4.76 -21.12 -22.71
N ALA A 345 -5.58 -22.12 -23.07
CA ALA A 345 -6.28 -22.16 -24.35
C ALA A 345 -7.27 -20.99 -24.49
N ALA A 346 -8.09 -20.73 -23.46
CA ALA A 346 -9.03 -19.61 -23.43
C ALA A 346 -8.31 -18.25 -23.50
N ARG A 347 -7.16 -18.08 -22.81
CA ARG A 347 -6.32 -16.89 -22.88
C ARG A 347 -5.81 -16.63 -24.29
N THR A 348 -5.31 -17.64 -24.96
CA THR A 348 -4.84 -17.54 -26.35
C THR A 348 -5.97 -17.09 -27.28
N ALA A 349 -7.15 -17.68 -27.16
CA ALA A 349 -8.32 -17.30 -27.95
C ALA A 349 -8.80 -15.89 -27.68
N ALA A 350 -8.81 -15.46 -26.40
CA ALA A 350 -9.20 -14.11 -26.01
C ALA A 350 -8.16 -13.06 -26.44
N ALA A 351 -6.87 -13.37 -26.36
CA ALA A 351 -5.78 -12.52 -26.84
C ALA A 351 -5.88 -12.27 -28.35
N ALA A 352 -6.26 -13.28 -29.13
CA ALA A 352 -6.52 -13.15 -30.57
C ALA A 352 -7.71 -12.20 -30.87
N LYS A 353 -8.64 -12.00 -29.93
CA LYS A 353 -9.73 -11.02 -29.99
C LYS A 353 -9.31 -9.62 -29.49
N GLY A 354 -8.04 -9.40 -29.13
CA GLY A 354 -7.49 -8.12 -28.66
C GLY A 354 -7.60 -7.88 -27.17
N VAL A 355 -7.95 -8.89 -26.35
CA VAL A 355 -7.91 -8.77 -24.89
C VAL A 355 -6.46 -8.78 -24.42
N VAL A 356 -6.07 -7.78 -23.60
CA VAL A 356 -4.72 -7.69 -23.04
C VAL A 356 -4.69 -8.43 -21.70
N PHE A 357 -3.63 -9.23 -21.50
CA PHE A 357 -3.44 -10.01 -20.28
C PHE A 357 -2.25 -9.52 -19.47
N VAL A 358 -2.40 -9.51 -18.14
CA VAL A 358 -1.28 -9.43 -17.21
C VAL A 358 -1.25 -10.72 -16.38
N SER A 359 -0.10 -11.41 -16.43
CA SER A 359 0.13 -12.62 -15.64
C SER A 359 0.71 -12.25 -14.29
N THR A 360 0.04 -12.64 -13.21
CA THR A 360 0.45 -12.42 -11.81
C THR A 360 0.41 -13.73 -11.04
N SER A 361 0.84 -13.70 -9.77
CA SER A 361 0.75 -14.83 -8.87
C SER A 361 -0.23 -14.59 -7.72
N ARG A 362 -0.96 -15.64 -7.33
CA ARG A 362 -1.79 -15.62 -6.11
C ARG A 362 -0.97 -15.88 -4.83
N VAL A 363 0.33 -16.19 -4.97
CA VAL A 363 1.22 -16.49 -3.83
C VAL A 363 1.44 -15.26 -2.95
N GLY A 364 1.41 -14.07 -3.55
CA GLY A 364 1.52 -12.81 -2.84
C GLY A 364 2.94 -12.32 -2.59
N ALA A 365 3.96 -13.04 -3.08
CA ALA A 365 5.37 -12.65 -3.07
C ALA A 365 6.10 -13.38 -4.21
N GLY A 366 7.24 -12.84 -4.62
CA GLY A 366 8.04 -13.37 -5.73
C GLY A 366 7.56 -12.94 -7.11
N SER A 367 8.48 -12.88 -8.05
CA SER A 367 8.25 -12.33 -9.39
C SER A 367 7.65 -13.33 -10.36
N VAL A 368 6.75 -12.83 -11.20
CA VAL A 368 6.29 -13.50 -12.42
C VAL A 368 7.05 -12.91 -13.59
N SER A 369 7.92 -13.70 -14.20
CA SER A 369 8.72 -13.32 -15.36
C SER A 369 8.13 -13.90 -16.66
N GLY A 370 8.61 -13.42 -17.79
CA GLY A 370 8.17 -13.88 -19.09
C GLY A 370 7.10 -12.97 -19.70
N GLY A 371 6.07 -13.53 -20.23
CA GLY A 371 5.13 -12.83 -21.10
C GLY A 371 5.39 -13.21 -22.56
N SER A 372 4.73 -12.57 -23.48
CA SER A 372 4.89 -12.85 -24.90
C SER A 372 5.25 -11.57 -25.65
N SER A 373 6.30 -11.62 -26.48
CA SER A 373 6.64 -10.50 -27.37
C SER A 373 5.67 -10.39 -28.56
N THR A 374 4.98 -11.49 -28.90
CA THR A 374 4.08 -11.57 -30.06
C THR A 374 2.60 -11.52 -29.71
N GLN A 375 2.25 -11.72 -28.44
CA GLN A 375 0.87 -11.69 -27.95
C GLN A 375 0.71 -10.59 -26.88
N PRO A 376 -0.52 -10.08 -26.68
CA PRO A 376 -0.80 -9.08 -25.64
C PRO A 376 -0.84 -9.72 -24.23
N ILE A 377 0.23 -10.45 -23.87
CA ILE A 377 0.42 -11.08 -22.57
C ILE A 377 1.65 -10.47 -21.93
N ILE A 378 1.47 -9.82 -20.78
CA ILE A 378 2.46 -9.03 -20.06
C ILE A 378 2.77 -9.75 -18.74
N ALA A 379 4.03 -9.83 -18.35
CA ALA A 379 4.41 -10.26 -17.01
C ALA A 379 4.11 -9.17 -16.01
N GLY A 380 3.48 -9.50 -14.88
CA GLY A 380 3.11 -8.55 -13.85
C GLY A 380 4.15 -8.39 -12.75
N ASP A 381 5.31 -9.03 -12.89
CA ASP A 381 6.38 -9.09 -11.90
C ASP A 381 5.83 -9.52 -10.53
N ASP A 382 6.09 -8.78 -9.45
CA ASP A 382 5.62 -9.06 -8.09
C ASP A 382 4.28 -8.39 -7.74
N LEU A 383 3.65 -7.66 -8.69
CA LEU A 383 2.36 -7.02 -8.46
C LEU A 383 1.27 -8.03 -8.08
N LEU A 384 0.56 -7.73 -7.02
CA LEU A 384 -0.64 -8.49 -6.66
C LEU A 384 -1.73 -8.36 -7.72
N PRO A 385 -2.55 -9.40 -7.95
CA PRO A 385 -3.56 -9.42 -9.01
C PRO A 385 -4.49 -8.21 -9.00
N GLN A 386 -4.99 -7.79 -7.85
CA GLN A 386 -5.89 -6.62 -7.70
C GLN A 386 -5.19 -5.31 -8.07
N LYS A 387 -3.91 -5.16 -7.79
CA LYS A 387 -3.12 -3.97 -8.16
C LYS A 387 -2.76 -3.99 -9.65
N ALA A 388 -2.33 -5.12 -10.17
CA ALA A 388 -2.10 -5.29 -11.61
C ALA A 388 -3.37 -4.98 -12.44
N ARG A 389 -4.56 -5.30 -11.90
CA ARG A 389 -5.84 -4.93 -12.50
C ARG A 389 -6.01 -3.40 -12.62
N ILE A 390 -5.70 -2.65 -11.56
CA ILE A 390 -5.78 -1.19 -11.56
C ILE A 390 -4.81 -0.60 -12.58
N LEU A 391 -3.56 -1.04 -12.56
CA LEU A 391 -2.54 -0.56 -13.48
C LEU A 391 -2.88 -0.88 -14.95
N LEU A 392 -3.35 -2.09 -15.24
CA LEU A 392 -3.78 -2.47 -16.59
C LEU A 392 -4.97 -1.64 -17.06
N LEU A 393 -5.95 -1.39 -16.19
CA LEU A 393 -7.12 -0.55 -16.49
C LEU A 393 -6.69 0.86 -16.91
N LEU A 394 -5.82 1.50 -16.12
CA LEU A 394 -5.31 2.83 -16.40
C LEU A 394 -4.43 2.86 -17.66
N SER A 395 -3.60 1.84 -17.87
CA SER A 395 -2.75 1.72 -19.06
C SER A 395 -3.57 1.57 -20.33
N LEU A 396 -4.64 0.77 -20.29
CA LEU A 396 -5.60 0.62 -21.41
C LEU A 396 -6.34 1.93 -21.72
N ALA A 397 -6.68 2.71 -20.68
CA ALA A 397 -7.34 4.00 -20.85
C ALA A 397 -6.39 5.06 -21.44
N ALA A 398 -5.13 5.05 -21.02
CA ALA A 398 -4.11 6.01 -21.48
C ALA A 398 -3.58 5.72 -22.90
N ALA A 399 -3.59 4.44 -23.31
CA ALA A 399 -3.06 4.00 -24.61
C ALA A 399 -4.02 3.04 -25.32
N PRO A 400 -5.23 3.49 -25.73
CA PRO A 400 -6.25 2.61 -26.32
C PRO A 400 -5.74 1.94 -27.60
N GLY A 401 -5.66 0.58 -27.61
CA GLY A 401 -5.24 -0.20 -28.77
C GLY A 401 -3.72 -0.27 -29.00
N ASP A 402 -2.92 0.50 -28.28
CA ASP A 402 -1.46 0.50 -28.37
C ASP A 402 -0.86 -0.51 -27.37
N VAL A 403 -0.81 -1.78 -27.74
CA VAL A 403 -0.29 -2.85 -26.90
C VAL A 403 1.20 -2.64 -26.50
N PRO A 404 2.10 -2.19 -27.37
CA PRO A 404 3.46 -1.82 -26.98
C PRO A 404 3.50 -0.79 -25.86
N LYS A 405 2.72 0.29 -25.96
CA LYS A 405 2.66 1.33 -24.93
C LYS A 405 2.02 0.86 -23.63
N ILE A 406 0.94 0.05 -23.71
CA ILE A 406 0.33 -0.59 -22.55
C ILE A 406 1.37 -1.46 -21.83
N ARG A 407 2.15 -2.23 -22.56
CA ARG A 407 3.23 -3.06 -21.99
C ARG A 407 4.27 -2.20 -21.28
N GLU A 408 4.75 -1.16 -21.94
CA GLU A 408 5.70 -0.22 -21.35
C GLU A 408 5.17 0.35 -20.02
N LEU A 409 3.92 0.85 -20.00
CA LEU A 409 3.31 1.39 -18.81
C LEU A 409 3.21 0.35 -17.67
N VAL A 410 2.75 -0.85 -17.98
CA VAL A 410 2.62 -1.93 -17.00
C VAL A 410 3.99 -2.34 -16.44
N THR A 411 4.99 -2.52 -17.29
CA THR A 411 6.33 -2.97 -16.85
C THR A 411 7.12 -1.87 -16.15
N THR A 412 6.93 -0.60 -16.52
CA THR A 412 7.64 0.52 -15.88
C THR A 412 7.02 0.89 -14.54
N LEU A 413 5.70 1.14 -14.51
CA LEU A 413 5.00 1.57 -13.30
C LEU A 413 4.67 0.40 -12.36
N GLY A 414 4.67 -0.82 -12.87
CA GLY A 414 4.47 -2.04 -12.10
C GLY A 414 5.73 -2.55 -11.42
N ASN A 415 6.91 -2.07 -11.79
CA ASN A 415 8.15 -2.52 -11.16
C ASN A 415 8.26 -2.06 -9.70
N PRO A 416 8.87 -2.88 -8.83
CA PRO A 416 9.25 -2.43 -7.50
C PRO A 416 10.21 -1.23 -7.58
N GLU A 417 10.02 -0.26 -6.70
CA GLU A 417 10.76 1.02 -6.76
C GLU A 417 12.29 0.88 -6.62
N TRP A 418 12.76 -0.18 -5.98
CA TRP A 418 14.19 -0.46 -5.85
C TRP A 418 14.83 -1.04 -7.13
N ASN A 419 14.02 -1.50 -8.11
CA ASN A 419 14.48 -2.05 -9.39
C ASN A 419 14.65 -0.98 -10.49
N THR A 420 14.35 0.28 -10.24
CA THR A 420 14.60 1.36 -11.18
C THR A 420 16.07 1.75 -11.21
N LEU A 421 16.92 0.83 -11.64
CA LEU A 421 18.28 1.18 -12.05
C LEU A 421 18.20 2.00 -13.33
N PRO A 422 19.06 3.02 -13.49
CA PRO A 422 19.13 3.78 -14.74
C PRO A 422 19.26 2.87 -15.95
N PRO A 423 18.57 3.14 -17.07
CA PRO A 423 18.71 2.34 -18.27
C PRO A 423 20.18 2.27 -18.68
N GLY A 424 20.73 1.06 -18.80
CA GLY A 424 22.09 0.82 -19.29
C GLY A 424 23.03 0.07 -18.34
N LYS A 425 22.65 -0.26 -17.10
CA LYS A 425 23.44 -1.20 -16.31
C LYS A 425 22.84 -2.60 -16.42
N PRO A 426 23.59 -3.61 -16.91
CA PRO A 426 23.11 -4.99 -16.91
C PRO A 426 22.88 -5.45 -15.48
N GLN A 427 21.75 -6.08 -15.23
CA GLN A 427 21.54 -6.86 -14.01
C GLN A 427 22.46 -8.08 -14.11
N ASN A 428 23.41 -8.19 -13.21
CA ASN A 428 24.24 -9.39 -13.07
C ASN A 428 23.48 -10.49 -12.36
#